data_ec6e4c9db9f068d2c3b0f767575d0d07
#
_entry.id   ec6e4c9db9f068d2c3b0f767575d0d07
#
_cell.length_a   1.000
_cell.length_b   1.000
_cell.length_c   1.000
_cell.angle_alpha   90.00
_cell.angle_beta   90.00
_cell.angle_gamma   90.00
#
_symmetry.space_group_name_H-M   'P 1'
#
loop_
_entity.id
_entity.type
_entity.pdbx_description
1 polymer ?
#
loop_
_entity_poly.entity_id
_entity_poly.type
_entity_poly.pdbx_seq_one_letter_code
_entity_poly.pdbx_strand_id
1 'polypeptide(L)'
;MSKVMIIGCGGVASVAIHKCCQNSEVFSEIMIASRTLSKCDALKEKLAPTTKTIITTAKVDADCTEELIALIKQYQPDAVLNLALPYQDLTIMDACLACKVPYIDTANYEAENTDDPAWRAIYEKRCEELGFSAYFDYSWQWAYMDRFKEAGKIGRAHV
;
A
#
# COMPACT_ATOMS: atom_id res chain seq x y z
N MET A 1 9.33 -4.82 -18.03
CA MET A 1 7.86 -4.69 -17.92
C MET A 1 7.49 -5.13 -16.54
N SER A 2 6.77 -4.28 -15.80
CA SER A 2 6.48 -4.51 -14.38
C SER A 2 5.00 -4.81 -14.15
N LYS A 3 4.76 -5.65 -13.18
CA LYS A 3 3.46 -6.07 -12.69
C LYS A 3 3.24 -5.46 -11.31
N VAL A 4 2.33 -4.50 -11.19
CA VAL A 4 2.14 -3.72 -9.96
C VAL A 4 0.75 -3.95 -9.38
N MET A 5 0.70 -4.20 -8.06
CA MET A 5 -0.55 -4.19 -7.31
C MET A 5 -0.73 -2.83 -6.65
N ILE A 6 -1.85 -2.17 -6.92
CA ILE A 6 -2.20 -0.88 -6.34
C ILE A 6 -3.34 -1.09 -5.35
N ILE A 7 -3.10 -0.82 -4.08
CA ILE A 7 -4.11 -0.92 -3.03
C ILE A 7 -4.69 0.47 -2.79
N GLY A 8 -6.00 0.58 -2.97
CA GLY A 8 -6.75 1.82 -2.94
C GLY A 8 -7.39 2.17 -4.29
N CYS A 9 -8.54 2.81 -4.24
CA CYS A 9 -9.30 3.26 -5.42
C CYS A 9 -9.99 4.61 -5.14
N GLY A 10 -9.32 5.48 -4.35
CA GLY A 10 -9.73 6.86 -4.08
C GLY A 10 -9.20 7.85 -5.12
N GLY A 11 -9.30 9.13 -4.81
CA GLY A 11 -8.87 10.21 -5.72
C GLY A 11 -7.40 10.12 -6.09
N VAL A 12 -6.49 10.00 -5.10
CA VAL A 12 -5.04 9.88 -5.32
C VAL A 12 -4.72 8.61 -6.12
N ALA A 13 -5.31 7.46 -5.73
CA ALA A 13 -5.12 6.20 -6.44
C ALA A 13 -5.57 6.29 -7.90
N SER A 14 -6.72 6.92 -8.17
CA SER A 14 -7.20 7.13 -9.53
C SER A 14 -6.20 7.89 -10.40
N VAL A 15 -5.59 8.97 -9.89
CA VAL A 15 -4.57 9.73 -10.61
C VAL A 15 -3.32 8.88 -10.86
N ALA A 16 -2.83 8.19 -9.84
CA ALA A 16 -1.64 7.33 -9.97
C ALA A 16 -1.86 6.20 -11.00
N ILE A 17 -3.02 5.53 -10.95
CA ILE A 17 -3.39 4.48 -11.90
C ILE A 17 -3.43 5.03 -13.33
N HIS A 18 -4.02 6.22 -13.55
CA HIS A 18 -3.98 6.88 -14.84
C HIS A 18 -2.54 7.11 -15.34
N LYS A 19 -1.65 7.56 -14.45
CA LYS A 19 -0.24 7.80 -14.81
C LYS A 19 0.50 6.52 -15.14
N CYS A 20 0.27 5.45 -14.39
CA CYS A 20 0.81 4.13 -14.73
C CYS A 20 0.31 3.65 -16.10
N CYS A 21 -0.97 3.81 -16.39
CA CYS A 21 -1.57 3.44 -17.68
C CYS A 21 -1.04 4.26 -18.88
N GLN A 22 -0.56 5.47 -18.64
CA GLN A 22 0.11 6.29 -19.67
C GLN A 22 1.52 5.80 -20.01
N ASN A 23 2.13 4.96 -19.13
CA ASN A 23 3.48 4.44 -19.26
C ASN A 23 3.46 2.91 -19.36
N SER A 24 2.67 2.39 -20.28
CA SER A 24 2.43 0.94 -20.43
C SER A 24 3.67 0.14 -20.84
N GLU A 25 4.71 0.78 -21.35
CA GLU A 25 6.03 0.17 -21.60
C GLU A 25 6.76 -0.19 -20.30
N VAL A 26 6.47 0.50 -19.19
CA VAL A 26 6.97 0.22 -17.85
C VAL A 26 5.96 -0.66 -17.10
N PHE A 27 4.71 -0.21 -17.01
CA PHE A 27 3.63 -0.88 -16.27
C PHE A 27 2.81 -1.76 -17.22
N SER A 28 3.29 -2.98 -17.50
CA SER A 28 2.60 -3.89 -18.42
C SER A 28 1.31 -4.45 -17.83
N GLU A 29 1.28 -4.68 -16.53
CA GLU A 29 0.11 -5.18 -15.81
C GLU A 29 -0.11 -4.41 -14.51
N ILE A 30 -1.37 -4.08 -14.22
CA ILE A 30 -1.78 -3.45 -12.96
C ILE A 30 -2.96 -4.21 -12.38
N MET A 31 -2.91 -4.53 -11.09
CA MET A 31 -4.08 -4.91 -10.31
C MET A 31 -4.54 -3.74 -9.46
N ILE A 32 -5.82 -3.38 -9.57
CA ILE A 32 -6.45 -2.39 -8.69
C ILE A 32 -7.23 -3.15 -7.62
N ALA A 33 -6.84 -3.00 -6.36
CA ALA A 33 -7.44 -3.72 -5.25
C ALA A 33 -8.02 -2.77 -4.19
N SER A 34 -9.25 -2.99 -3.76
CA SER A 34 -9.87 -2.23 -2.67
C SER A 34 -11.05 -2.98 -2.05
N ARG A 35 -11.59 -2.48 -0.94
CA ARG A 35 -12.80 -3.03 -0.30
C ARG A 35 -14.04 -2.93 -1.21
N THR A 36 -14.08 -1.96 -2.11
CA THR A 36 -15.22 -1.71 -3.02
C THR A 36 -14.84 -2.10 -4.45
N LEU A 37 -15.01 -3.38 -4.79
CA LEU A 37 -14.67 -3.92 -6.12
C LEU A 37 -15.30 -3.13 -7.27
N SER A 38 -16.56 -2.71 -7.13
CA SER A 38 -17.26 -1.96 -8.19
C SER A 38 -16.58 -0.63 -8.56
N LYS A 39 -15.88 0.03 -7.63
CA LYS A 39 -15.08 1.23 -7.94
C LYS A 39 -13.84 0.87 -8.77
N CYS A 40 -13.20 -0.26 -8.47
CA CYS A 40 -12.06 -0.76 -9.23
C CYS A 40 -12.49 -1.13 -10.65
N ASP A 41 -13.62 -1.81 -10.80
CA ASP A 41 -14.16 -2.22 -12.10
C ASP A 41 -14.54 -1.00 -12.97
N ALA A 42 -15.21 -0.01 -12.38
CA ALA A 42 -15.54 1.23 -13.09
C ALA A 42 -14.30 1.99 -13.58
N LEU A 43 -13.24 2.02 -12.76
CA LEU A 43 -11.97 2.64 -13.17
C LEU A 43 -11.29 1.84 -14.27
N LYS A 44 -11.28 0.51 -14.18
CA LYS A 44 -10.79 -0.37 -15.25
C LYS A 44 -11.53 -0.15 -16.56
N GLU A 45 -12.85 -0.16 -16.54
CA GLU A 45 -13.70 0.06 -17.73
C GLU A 45 -13.39 1.40 -18.41
N LYS A 46 -13.16 2.44 -17.63
CA LYS A 46 -12.81 3.77 -18.12
C LYS A 46 -11.42 3.80 -18.78
N LEU A 47 -10.44 3.07 -18.23
CA LEU A 47 -9.03 3.16 -18.65
C LEU A 47 -8.65 2.15 -19.72
N ALA A 48 -9.22 0.94 -19.69
CA ALA A 48 -8.84 -0.15 -20.59
C ALA A 48 -8.88 0.24 -22.08
N PRO A 49 -9.83 1.05 -22.57
CA PRO A 49 -9.85 1.46 -23.99
C PRO A 49 -8.70 2.40 -24.39
N THR A 50 -8.02 3.03 -23.42
CA THR A 50 -7.03 4.10 -23.65
C THR A 50 -5.60 3.69 -23.34
N THR A 51 -5.37 2.46 -22.88
CA THR A 51 -4.05 1.98 -22.47
C THR A 51 -3.74 0.60 -23.07
N LYS A 52 -2.45 0.29 -23.17
CA LYS A 52 -1.97 -1.09 -23.46
C LYS A 52 -1.68 -1.87 -22.16
N THR A 53 -1.75 -1.22 -21.00
CA THR A 53 -1.59 -1.87 -19.70
C THR A 53 -2.74 -2.85 -19.46
N ILE A 54 -2.45 -4.07 -19.09
CA ILE A 54 -3.47 -5.05 -18.69
C ILE A 54 -3.95 -4.68 -17.28
N ILE A 55 -5.23 -4.39 -17.14
CA ILE A 55 -5.82 -4.00 -15.85
C ILE A 55 -6.68 -5.15 -15.33
N THR A 56 -6.37 -5.61 -14.13
CA THR A 56 -7.18 -6.54 -13.35
C THR A 56 -7.70 -5.85 -12.08
N THR A 57 -8.75 -6.41 -11.49
CA THR A 57 -9.37 -5.86 -10.28
C THR A 57 -9.55 -6.95 -9.25
N ALA A 58 -9.46 -6.59 -7.98
CA ALA A 58 -9.71 -7.51 -6.87
C ALA A 58 -10.41 -6.80 -5.71
N LYS A 59 -11.20 -7.56 -4.96
CA LYS A 59 -11.68 -7.13 -3.64
C LYS A 59 -10.65 -7.56 -2.60
N VAL A 60 -10.26 -6.66 -1.72
CA VAL A 60 -9.40 -6.96 -0.56
C VAL A 60 -9.71 -6.00 0.58
N ASP A 61 -9.70 -6.51 1.79
CA ASP A 61 -9.67 -5.68 2.98
C ASP A 61 -8.22 -5.42 3.39
N ALA A 62 -7.81 -4.15 3.32
CA ALA A 62 -6.44 -3.76 3.65
C ALA A 62 -6.16 -3.78 5.18
N ASP A 63 -7.18 -3.99 6.01
CA ASP A 63 -7.05 -4.24 7.45
C ASP A 63 -6.83 -5.72 7.76
N CYS A 64 -6.91 -6.61 6.76
CA CYS A 64 -6.73 -8.05 6.91
C CYS A 64 -5.43 -8.51 6.22
N THR A 65 -4.38 -8.75 7.01
CA THR A 65 -3.06 -9.20 6.52
C THR A 65 -3.15 -10.52 5.74
N GLU A 66 -4.00 -11.44 6.17
CA GLU A 66 -4.16 -12.76 5.53
C GLU A 66 -4.77 -12.64 4.12
N GLU A 67 -5.78 -11.77 3.94
CA GLU A 67 -6.36 -11.51 2.62
C GLU A 67 -5.33 -10.89 1.68
N LEU A 68 -4.56 -9.92 2.19
CA LEU A 68 -3.47 -9.28 1.44
C LEU A 68 -2.41 -10.30 1.02
N ILE A 69 -1.94 -11.16 1.94
CA ILE A 69 -0.95 -12.21 1.65
C ILE A 69 -1.49 -13.17 0.57
N ALA A 70 -2.74 -13.60 0.68
CA ALA A 70 -3.35 -14.50 -0.29
C ALA A 70 -3.39 -13.85 -1.68
N LEU A 71 -3.82 -12.59 -1.76
CA LEU A 71 -3.91 -11.85 -3.01
C LEU A 71 -2.53 -11.58 -3.63
N ILE A 72 -1.53 -11.18 -2.82
CA ILE A 72 -0.16 -10.97 -3.29
C ILE A 72 0.44 -12.26 -3.84
N LYS A 73 0.26 -13.40 -3.14
CA LYS A 73 0.74 -14.70 -3.61
C LYS A 73 0.07 -15.15 -4.90
N GLN A 74 -1.23 -14.89 -5.04
CA GLN A 74 -1.99 -15.23 -6.26
C GLN A 74 -1.55 -14.37 -7.45
N TYR A 75 -1.44 -13.07 -7.24
CA TYR A 75 -1.12 -12.11 -8.31
C TYR A 75 0.36 -12.05 -8.64
N GLN A 76 1.24 -12.24 -7.67
CA GLN A 76 2.71 -12.19 -7.79
C GLN A 76 3.21 -10.86 -8.40
N PRO A 77 2.93 -9.71 -7.77
CA PRO A 77 3.39 -8.42 -8.25
C PRO A 77 4.89 -8.25 -8.04
N ASP A 78 5.53 -7.44 -8.89
CA ASP A 78 6.91 -6.98 -8.71
C ASP A 78 7.02 -5.93 -7.59
N ALA A 79 5.93 -5.18 -7.34
CA ALA A 79 5.82 -4.21 -6.26
C ALA A 79 4.36 -3.98 -5.85
N VAL A 80 4.17 -3.57 -4.60
CA VAL A 80 2.89 -3.09 -4.07
C VAL A 80 2.97 -1.59 -3.86
N LEU A 81 2.05 -0.84 -4.47
CA LEU A 81 1.85 0.59 -4.27
C LEU A 81 0.61 0.79 -3.39
N ASN A 82 0.83 1.27 -2.17
CA ASN A 82 -0.25 1.56 -1.24
C ASN A 82 -0.73 3.01 -1.39
N LEU A 83 -1.98 3.17 -1.78
CA LEU A 83 -2.71 4.44 -1.89
C LEU A 83 -4.04 4.36 -1.15
N ALA A 84 -4.12 3.48 -0.16
CA ALA A 84 -5.24 3.32 0.75
C ALA A 84 -5.18 4.38 1.88
N LEU A 85 -5.84 4.11 2.98
CA LEU A 85 -5.86 5.03 4.12
C LEU A 85 -4.61 4.85 5.00
N PRO A 86 -4.07 5.92 5.61
CA PRO A 86 -2.80 5.88 6.34
C PRO A 86 -2.75 4.83 7.47
N TYR A 87 -3.85 4.57 8.16
CA TYR A 87 -3.89 3.57 9.22
C TYR A 87 -3.72 2.12 8.74
N GLN A 88 -3.81 1.88 7.43
CA GLN A 88 -3.65 0.56 6.82
C GLN A 88 -2.20 0.26 6.40
N ASP A 89 -1.29 1.24 6.51
CA ASP A 89 0.09 1.12 6.04
C ASP A 89 0.82 -0.07 6.65
N LEU A 90 0.76 -0.22 7.98
CA LEU A 90 1.52 -1.27 8.68
C LEU A 90 1.00 -2.68 8.36
N THR A 91 -0.31 -2.84 8.20
CA THR A 91 -0.94 -4.11 7.81
C THR A 91 -0.50 -4.54 6.41
N ILE A 92 -0.44 -3.59 5.48
CA ILE A 92 0.02 -3.83 4.11
C ILE A 92 1.53 -4.11 4.10
N MET A 93 2.34 -3.40 4.91
CA MET A 93 3.78 -3.64 5.05
C MET A 93 4.06 -5.05 5.57
N ASP A 94 3.31 -5.53 6.58
CA ASP A 94 3.44 -6.90 7.10
C ASP A 94 3.14 -7.95 6.01
N ALA A 95 2.10 -7.75 5.21
CA ALA A 95 1.77 -8.63 4.10
C ALA A 95 2.88 -8.64 3.03
N CYS A 96 3.43 -7.47 2.70
CA CYS A 96 4.52 -7.33 1.74
C CYS A 96 5.80 -8.02 2.23
N LEU A 97 6.14 -7.90 3.50
CA LEU A 97 7.27 -8.60 4.11
C LEU A 97 7.09 -10.12 4.08
N ALA A 98 5.91 -10.61 4.46
CA ALA A 98 5.60 -12.05 4.42
C ALA A 98 5.72 -12.64 3.02
N CYS A 99 5.41 -11.85 1.99
CA CYS A 99 5.51 -12.24 0.59
C CYS A 99 6.85 -11.86 -0.08
N LYS A 100 7.73 -11.15 0.62
CA LYS A 100 9.00 -10.62 0.09
C LYS A 100 8.81 -9.77 -1.17
N VAL A 101 7.85 -8.87 -1.14
CA VAL A 101 7.54 -7.95 -2.24
C VAL A 101 7.89 -6.51 -1.82
N PRO A 102 8.48 -5.69 -2.70
CA PRO A 102 8.71 -4.27 -2.45
C PRO A 102 7.41 -3.52 -2.14
N TYR A 103 7.49 -2.59 -1.19
CA TYR A 103 6.38 -1.76 -0.74
C TYR A 103 6.71 -0.28 -0.96
N ILE A 104 5.75 0.47 -1.49
CA ILE A 104 5.83 1.91 -1.72
C ILE A 104 4.50 2.53 -1.28
N ASP A 105 4.53 3.66 -0.59
CA ASP A 105 3.37 4.45 -0.20
C ASP A 105 3.56 5.94 -0.45
N THR A 106 2.52 6.72 -0.19
CA THR A 106 2.51 8.19 -0.34
C THR A 106 2.17 8.92 0.95
N ALA A 107 1.99 8.22 2.06
CA ALA A 107 1.60 8.78 3.35
C ALA A 107 2.46 8.20 4.48
N ASN A 108 2.42 8.83 5.64
CA ASN A 108 2.90 8.25 6.89
C ASN A 108 1.73 7.59 7.63
N TYR A 109 2.07 6.57 8.42
CA TYR A 109 1.09 5.89 9.25
C TYR A 109 0.43 6.85 10.23
N GLU A 110 -0.89 6.77 10.31
CA GLU A 110 -1.73 7.45 11.29
C GLU A 110 -2.69 6.42 11.88
N ALA A 111 -2.86 6.39 13.21
CA ALA A 111 -3.83 5.48 13.81
C ALA A 111 -5.26 5.86 13.42
N GLU A 112 -6.12 4.88 13.19
CA GLU A 112 -7.53 5.12 12.83
C GLU A 112 -8.30 5.83 13.93
N ASN A 113 -8.02 5.50 15.19
CA ASN A 113 -8.71 6.06 16.35
C ASN A 113 -7.73 6.66 17.35
N THR A 114 -7.34 7.91 17.11
CA THR A 114 -6.40 8.66 17.97
C THR A 114 -6.99 9.07 19.31
N ASP A 115 -8.31 8.97 19.50
CA ASP A 115 -8.99 9.24 20.77
C ASP A 115 -9.07 8.02 21.68
N ASP A 116 -8.72 6.82 21.18
CA ASP A 116 -8.65 5.61 21.99
C ASP A 116 -7.55 5.74 23.06
N PRO A 117 -7.90 5.61 24.38
CA PRO A 117 -6.92 5.69 25.45
C PRO A 117 -5.81 4.63 25.34
N ALA A 118 -6.11 3.44 24.84
CA ALA A 118 -5.12 2.38 24.64
C ALA A 118 -4.10 2.77 23.58
N TRP A 119 -4.54 3.35 22.48
CA TRP A 119 -3.66 3.88 21.45
C TRP A 119 -2.81 5.03 21.98
N ARG A 120 -3.42 5.97 22.72
CA ARG A 120 -2.69 7.09 23.32
C ARG A 120 -1.55 6.65 24.24
N ALA A 121 -1.78 5.65 25.06
CA ALA A 121 -0.75 5.11 25.94
C ALA A 121 0.45 4.51 25.15
N ILE A 122 0.15 3.81 24.04
CA ILE A 122 1.20 3.28 23.14
C ILE A 122 1.94 4.43 22.47
N TYR A 123 1.23 5.43 22.00
CA TYR A 123 1.80 6.60 21.33
C TYR A 123 2.71 7.41 22.28
N GLU A 124 2.23 7.71 23.49
CA GLU A 124 2.99 8.45 24.50
C GLU A 124 4.28 7.74 24.87
N LYS A 125 4.19 6.44 25.14
CA LYS A 125 5.37 5.60 25.39
C LYS A 125 6.37 5.65 24.24
N ARG A 126 5.89 5.60 23.00
CA ARG A 126 6.75 5.67 21.83
C ARG A 126 7.40 7.04 21.66
N CYS A 127 6.69 8.14 21.97
CA CYS A 127 7.27 9.47 21.99
C CYS A 127 8.39 9.60 23.04
N GLU A 128 8.22 9.01 24.23
CA GLU A 128 9.26 8.97 25.27
C GLU A 128 10.49 8.19 24.80
N GLU A 129 10.31 7.02 24.20
CA GLU A 129 11.39 6.16 23.68
C GLU A 129 12.19 6.86 22.56
N LEU A 130 11.54 7.62 21.70
CA LEU A 130 12.13 8.31 20.55
C LEU A 130 12.70 9.68 20.91
N GLY A 131 12.24 10.30 21.97
CA GLY A 131 12.59 11.68 22.35
C GLY A 131 11.97 12.76 21.48
N PHE A 132 10.99 12.42 20.63
CA PHE A 132 10.23 13.36 19.79
C PHE A 132 8.81 12.83 19.51
N SER A 133 7.95 13.69 18.95
CA SER A 133 6.57 13.30 18.61
C SER A 133 6.53 12.25 17.50
N ALA A 134 5.92 11.10 17.79
CA ALA A 134 5.66 10.06 16.79
C ALA A 134 4.39 10.30 15.96
N TYR A 135 3.76 11.48 16.12
CA TYR A 135 2.61 11.89 15.34
C TYR A 135 3.07 12.59 14.06
N PHE A 136 2.57 12.17 12.90
CA PHE A 136 2.98 12.67 11.58
C PHE A 136 4.45 12.47 11.22
N ASP A 137 5.15 11.58 11.88
CA ASP A 137 6.47 11.16 11.46
C ASP A 137 6.47 9.73 10.89
N TYR A 138 7.58 9.34 10.31
CA TYR A 138 7.72 8.03 9.68
C TYR A 138 8.24 6.94 10.63
N SER A 139 8.29 7.21 11.94
CA SER A 139 8.93 6.30 12.92
C SER A 139 8.29 4.91 12.93
N TRP A 140 6.96 4.83 12.74
CA TRP A 140 6.24 3.56 12.65
C TRP A 140 6.67 2.72 11.45
N GLN A 141 6.82 3.33 10.30
CA GLN A 141 7.26 2.66 9.09
C GLN A 141 8.77 2.42 9.09
N TRP A 142 9.56 3.32 9.68
CA TRP A 142 11.01 3.13 9.84
C TRP A 142 11.35 1.92 10.72
N ALA A 143 10.50 1.54 11.67
CA ALA A 143 10.67 0.31 12.44
C ALA A 143 10.66 -0.96 11.56
N TYR A 144 10.16 -0.86 10.33
CA TYR A 144 10.19 -1.94 9.34
C TYR A 144 11.46 -1.96 8.47
N MET A 145 12.28 -0.92 8.51
CA MET A 145 13.43 -0.75 7.62
C MET A 145 14.37 -1.96 7.60
N ASP A 146 14.80 -2.40 8.76
CA ASP A 146 15.73 -3.53 8.86
C ASP A 146 15.10 -4.84 8.40
N ARG A 147 13.82 -5.06 8.70
CA ARG A 147 13.07 -6.23 8.24
C ARG A 147 13.00 -6.30 6.71
N PHE A 148 12.74 -5.18 6.03
CA PHE A 148 12.75 -5.11 4.56
C PHE A 148 14.16 -5.28 4.00
N LYS A 149 15.17 -4.72 4.65
CA LYS A 149 16.58 -4.86 4.29
C LYS A 149 17.06 -6.32 4.36
N GLU A 150 16.74 -7.02 5.45
CA GLU A 150 17.02 -8.44 5.63
C GLU A 150 16.28 -9.31 4.60
N ALA A 151 15.06 -8.93 4.22
CA ALA A 151 14.31 -9.58 3.15
C ALA A 151 14.87 -9.29 1.75
N GLY A 152 15.88 -8.40 1.62
CA GLY A 152 16.45 -7.97 0.33
C GLY A 152 15.46 -7.17 -0.51
N LYS A 153 14.56 -6.42 0.12
CA LYS A 153 13.48 -5.66 -0.54
C LYS A 153 13.47 -4.20 -0.10
N ILE A 154 12.84 -3.36 -0.91
CA ILE A 154 12.57 -1.96 -0.56
C ILE A 154 11.26 -1.92 0.23
N GLY A 155 11.32 -1.38 1.45
CA GLY A 155 10.16 -1.22 2.32
C GLY A 155 9.46 0.12 2.19
N ARG A 156 10.14 1.12 1.68
CA ARG A 156 9.58 2.44 1.39
C ARG A 156 10.55 3.20 0.51
N ALA A 157 10.05 3.85 -0.52
CA ALA A 157 10.79 4.86 -1.23
C ALA A 157 10.38 6.24 -0.70
N HIS A 158 11.36 6.98 -0.16
CA HIS A 158 11.19 8.43 -0.03
C HIS A 158 11.34 9.05 -1.42
N VAL A 159 10.32 9.75 -1.83
CA VAL A 159 10.39 10.68 -2.96
C VAL A 159 10.72 12.05 -2.42
#